data_34925801050e54d431aabd3de46ff195
#
_entry.id   34925801050e54d431aabd3de46ff195
#
_cell.length_a   1.000
_cell.length_b   1.000
_cell.length_c   1.000
_cell.angle_alpha   90.00
_cell.angle_beta   90.00
_cell.angle_gamma   90.00
#
_symmetry.space_group_name_H-M   'P 1'
#
loop_
_entity.id
_entity.type
_entity.pdbx_description
1 polymer ?
#
loop_
_entity_poly.entity_id
_entity_poly.type
_entity_poly.pdbx_seq_one_letter_code
_entity_poly.pdbx_strand_id
1 'polypeptide(L)'
;IKNTDDDSEKEMRFDGEKFVSLKLPSSKFIKAKNSLQRCALDILNNQDISIAAILGGFGSGKTHLSMQMALYNVNEKGYQSKILGVRSPQGEGKEVGFLPGDLNSKVEGFFEPLTQQLNGGEFELESLKQRGVLETNIPFYMKGTTYNDTILVVDEAEDLDEKQIRLVGTRVGSNSKIYFAGDYKQSVINTTTNNALVKMCNEFKGNKQFATIYLGEDVRSSTSKMFANLFQD
;
A
#
# COMPACT_ATOMS: atom_id res chain seq x y z
N ILE A 1 21.05 2.84 13.21
CA ILE A 1 22.21 2.70 14.14
C ILE A 1 23.40 3.32 13.47
N LYS A 2 24.05 4.25 14.16
CA LYS A 2 25.27 4.90 13.71
C LYS A 2 26.46 4.09 14.23
N ASN A 3 27.42 3.77 13.38
CA ASN A 3 28.68 3.16 13.78
C ASN A 3 29.61 4.28 14.33
N THR A 4 30.13 4.08 15.51
CA THR A 4 31.00 5.07 16.16
C THR A 4 32.44 5.11 15.61
N ASP A 5 32.84 4.05 14.89
CA ASP A 5 34.22 3.91 14.41
C ASP A 5 34.45 4.57 13.03
N ASP A 6 33.41 4.62 12.18
CA ASP A 6 33.52 5.14 10.81
C ASP A 6 32.42 6.14 10.43
N ASP A 7 31.60 6.57 11.39
CA ASP A 7 30.44 7.48 11.19
C ASP A 7 29.39 6.96 10.22
N SER A 8 29.47 5.68 9.80
CA SER A 8 28.48 5.09 8.91
C SER A 8 27.15 4.85 9.61
N GLU A 9 26.05 5.06 8.89
CA GLU A 9 24.70 4.78 9.38
C GLU A 9 24.13 3.55 8.68
N LYS A 10 23.50 2.67 9.47
CA LYS A 10 22.85 1.48 8.97
C LYS A 10 21.45 1.36 9.54
N GLU A 11 20.46 1.20 8.67
CA GLU A 11 19.10 0.89 9.10
C GLU A 11 19.03 -0.56 9.57
N MET A 12 18.40 -0.76 10.72
CA MET A 12 18.20 -2.07 11.30
C MET A 12 16.81 -2.17 11.88
N ARG A 13 16.26 -3.37 11.88
CA ARG A 13 14.98 -3.70 12.52
C ARG A 13 15.22 -4.44 13.83
N PHE A 14 14.48 -4.09 14.86
CA PHE A 14 14.40 -4.89 16.09
C PHE A 14 13.39 -6.03 15.88
N ASP A 15 13.79 -7.28 16.05
CA ASP A 15 12.95 -8.46 15.81
C ASP A 15 12.20 -8.95 17.07
N GLY A 16 12.38 -8.26 18.18
CA GLY A 16 11.84 -8.59 19.49
C GLY A 16 12.93 -9.06 20.48
N GLU A 17 14.10 -9.46 19.98
CA GLU A 17 15.24 -9.90 20.78
C GLU A 17 16.50 -9.10 20.48
N LYS A 18 16.77 -8.81 19.21
CA LYS A 18 17.98 -8.14 18.74
C LYS A 18 17.74 -7.27 17.53
N PHE A 19 18.71 -6.41 17.21
CA PHE A 19 18.74 -5.67 15.95
C PHE A 19 19.26 -6.56 14.81
N VAL A 20 18.49 -6.63 13.73
CA VAL A 20 18.81 -7.38 12.51
C VAL A 20 18.87 -6.45 11.31
N SER A 21 19.67 -6.81 10.31
CA SER A 21 19.75 -6.07 9.05
C SER A 21 18.39 -6.17 8.31
N LEU A 22 18.05 -5.09 7.58
CA LEU A 22 16.86 -5.08 6.74
C LEU A 22 16.99 -6.15 5.64
N LYS A 23 15.90 -6.85 5.38
CA LYS A 23 15.77 -7.82 4.28
C LYS A 23 15.13 -7.12 3.07
N LEU A 24 15.96 -6.52 2.24
CA LEU A 24 15.51 -5.81 1.05
C LEU A 24 15.25 -6.77 -0.12
N PRO A 25 14.33 -6.42 -1.05
CA PRO A 25 14.14 -7.19 -2.27
C PRO A 25 15.41 -7.18 -3.12
N SER A 26 15.70 -8.31 -3.78
CA SER A 26 16.85 -8.44 -4.68
C SER A 26 16.54 -7.97 -6.11
N SER A 27 15.34 -7.43 -6.35
CA SER A 27 14.92 -6.93 -7.65
C SER A 27 15.64 -5.63 -8.02
N LYS A 28 16.14 -5.56 -9.26
CA LYS A 28 16.73 -4.33 -9.82
C LYS A 28 15.71 -3.22 -10.11
N PHE A 29 14.44 -3.58 -10.13
CA PHE A 29 13.34 -2.64 -10.42
C PHE A 29 12.82 -1.91 -9.18
N ILE A 30 13.08 -2.46 -7.97
CA ILE A 30 12.61 -1.87 -6.72
C ILE A 30 13.76 -1.13 -6.05
N LYS A 31 13.69 0.20 -6.04
CA LYS A 31 14.73 1.06 -5.49
C LYS A 31 14.13 2.02 -4.46
N ALA A 32 14.60 1.92 -3.22
CA ALA A 32 14.32 2.92 -2.20
C ALA A 32 15.15 4.19 -2.48
N LYS A 33 14.53 5.35 -2.34
CA LYS A 33 15.17 6.67 -2.50
C LYS A 33 15.69 7.24 -1.17
N ASN A 34 15.22 6.71 -0.04
CA ASN A 34 15.64 7.12 1.31
C ASN A 34 15.54 5.96 2.31
N SER A 35 16.01 6.18 3.55
CA SER A 35 16.02 5.19 4.63
C SER A 35 14.63 4.71 5.03
N LEU A 36 13.62 5.60 5.06
CA LEU A 36 12.24 5.21 5.41
C LEU A 36 11.64 4.28 4.36
N GLN A 37 11.89 4.53 3.07
CA GLN A 37 11.48 3.62 2.00
C GLN A 37 12.19 2.26 2.10
N ARG A 38 13.45 2.21 2.52
CA ARG A 38 14.17 0.94 2.78
C ARG A 38 13.49 0.16 3.92
N CYS A 39 13.10 0.84 5.00
CA CYS A 39 12.35 0.23 6.09
C CYS A 39 10.98 -0.26 5.64
N ALA A 40 10.26 0.49 4.79
CA ALA A 40 9.00 0.06 4.21
C ALA A 40 9.16 -1.22 3.37
N LEU A 41 10.20 -1.30 2.55
CA LEU A 41 10.50 -2.50 1.76
C LEU A 41 10.79 -3.72 2.64
N ASP A 42 11.50 -3.56 3.75
CA ASP A 42 11.73 -4.65 4.73
C ASP A 42 10.40 -5.15 5.34
N ILE A 43 9.51 -4.23 5.74
CA ILE A 43 8.19 -4.56 6.26
C ILE A 43 7.37 -5.37 5.23
N LEU A 44 7.27 -4.87 4.00
CA LEU A 44 6.48 -5.49 2.95
C LEU A 44 7.05 -6.85 2.49
N ASN A 45 8.39 -7.01 2.56
CA ASN A 45 9.07 -8.26 2.21
C ASN A 45 8.99 -9.33 3.31
N ASN A 46 8.78 -8.93 4.56
CA ASN A 46 8.74 -9.86 5.70
C ASN A 46 7.45 -10.70 5.67
N GLN A 47 7.59 -12.02 5.52
CA GLN A 47 6.44 -12.93 5.43
C GLN A 47 5.71 -13.15 6.76
N ASP A 48 6.34 -12.83 7.90
CA ASP A 48 5.69 -12.88 9.22
C ASP A 48 4.72 -11.71 9.44
N ILE A 49 4.83 -10.64 8.64
CA ILE A 49 3.94 -9.48 8.68
C ILE A 49 2.85 -9.66 7.62
N SER A 50 1.66 -10.02 8.07
CA SER A 50 0.49 -10.17 7.20
C SER A 50 -0.29 -8.87 6.97
N ILE A 51 -0.14 -7.88 7.88
CA ILE A 51 -0.80 -6.59 7.80
C ILE A 51 0.26 -5.48 7.83
N ALA A 52 0.38 -4.72 6.75
CA ALA A 52 1.29 -3.58 6.66
C ALA A 52 0.52 -2.28 6.39
N ALA A 53 0.83 -1.21 7.13
CA ALA A 53 0.29 0.13 6.85
C ALA A 53 1.44 1.09 6.48
N ILE A 54 1.50 1.47 5.20
CA ILE A 54 2.48 2.40 4.66
C ILE A 54 1.82 3.78 4.58
N LEU A 55 2.11 4.61 5.54
CA LEU A 55 1.53 5.93 5.67
C LEU A 55 2.49 7.00 5.15
N GLY A 56 1.97 8.17 4.77
CA GLY A 56 2.83 9.28 4.37
C GLY A 56 2.14 10.25 3.44
N GLY A 57 2.72 11.44 3.28
CA GLY A 57 2.20 12.50 2.43
C GLY A 57 2.24 12.21 0.94
N PHE A 58 1.79 13.18 0.16
CA PHE A 58 1.87 13.15 -1.30
C PHE A 58 3.30 12.86 -1.76
N GLY A 59 3.44 12.00 -2.77
CA GLY A 59 4.72 11.72 -3.41
C GLY A 59 5.74 10.97 -2.55
N SER A 60 5.37 10.46 -1.39
CA SER A 60 6.28 9.66 -0.56
C SER A 60 6.54 8.24 -1.09
N GLY A 61 5.75 7.80 -2.09
CA GLY A 61 5.93 6.50 -2.76
C GLY A 61 5.15 5.33 -2.15
N LYS A 62 4.16 5.58 -1.29
CA LYS A 62 3.34 4.55 -0.62
C LYS A 62 2.80 3.50 -1.59
N THR A 63 1.98 3.94 -2.52
CA THR A 63 1.31 3.09 -3.53
C THR A 63 2.32 2.37 -4.41
N HIS A 64 3.38 3.11 -4.84
CA HIS A 64 4.45 2.55 -5.66
C HIS A 64 5.16 1.39 -4.94
N LEU A 65 5.64 1.61 -3.71
CA LEU A 65 6.35 0.57 -2.96
C LEU A 65 5.45 -0.64 -2.67
N SER A 66 4.20 -0.39 -2.28
CA SER A 66 3.23 -1.46 -2.00
C SER A 66 2.96 -2.31 -3.24
N MET A 67 2.74 -1.69 -4.39
CA MET A 67 2.47 -2.40 -5.64
C MET A 67 3.70 -3.14 -6.17
N GLN A 68 4.87 -2.48 -6.18
CA GLN A 68 6.11 -3.11 -6.64
C GLN A 68 6.50 -4.31 -5.75
N MET A 69 6.29 -4.22 -4.43
CA MET A 69 6.54 -5.35 -3.53
C MET A 69 5.51 -6.48 -3.69
N ALA A 70 4.25 -6.17 -3.99
CA ALA A 70 3.25 -7.19 -4.31
C ALA A 70 3.66 -7.94 -5.59
N LEU A 71 4.06 -7.24 -6.64
CA LEU A 71 4.56 -7.84 -7.88
C LEU A 71 5.80 -8.70 -7.66
N TYR A 72 6.76 -8.23 -6.87
CA TYR A 72 7.96 -8.97 -6.52
C TYR A 72 7.64 -10.28 -5.77
N ASN A 73 6.77 -10.19 -4.76
CA ASN A 73 6.39 -11.35 -3.97
C ASN A 73 5.63 -12.40 -4.80
N VAL A 74 4.81 -11.97 -5.75
CA VAL A 74 4.04 -12.86 -6.63
C VAL A 74 4.90 -13.39 -7.79
N ASN A 75 5.49 -12.49 -8.60
CA ASN A 75 6.12 -12.89 -9.84
C ASN A 75 7.56 -13.42 -9.68
N GLU A 76 8.34 -12.85 -8.74
CA GLU A 76 9.76 -13.22 -8.57
C GLU A 76 9.97 -14.23 -7.44
N LYS A 77 9.16 -14.19 -6.37
CA LYS A 77 9.30 -15.08 -5.21
C LYS A 77 8.30 -16.22 -5.17
N GLY A 78 7.12 -16.04 -5.76
CA GLY A 78 6.05 -17.05 -5.68
C GLY A 78 5.54 -17.27 -4.26
N TYR A 79 5.63 -16.25 -3.38
CA TYR A 79 5.13 -16.35 -2.02
C TYR A 79 3.60 -16.34 -1.97
N GLN A 80 2.98 -15.58 -2.84
CA GLN A 80 1.56 -15.55 -3.13
C GLN A 80 1.37 -15.69 -4.66
N SER A 81 0.15 -16.01 -5.11
CA SER A 81 -0.15 -16.21 -6.53
C SER A 81 -0.90 -15.04 -7.17
N LYS A 82 -1.54 -14.19 -6.36
CA LYS A 82 -2.41 -13.12 -6.85
C LYS A 82 -2.20 -11.80 -6.14
N ILE A 83 -2.58 -10.73 -6.84
CA ILE A 83 -2.66 -9.37 -6.32
C ILE A 83 -4.10 -8.89 -6.50
N LEU A 84 -4.69 -8.33 -5.45
CA LEU A 84 -5.97 -7.64 -5.50
C LEU A 84 -5.77 -6.17 -5.16
N GLY A 85 -5.92 -5.29 -6.16
CA GLY A 85 -6.00 -3.86 -5.95
C GLY A 85 -7.37 -3.48 -5.36
N VAL A 86 -7.37 -2.76 -4.26
CA VAL A 86 -8.59 -2.29 -3.58
C VAL A 86 -8.54 -0.78 -3.43
N ARG A 87 -9.57 -0.08 -3.86
CA ARG A 87 -9.72 1.37 -3.66
C ARG A 87 -11.19 1.72 -3.42
N SER A 88 -11.44 2.71 -2.56
CA SER A 88 -12.79 3.24 -2.35
C SER A 88 -13.11 4.31 -3.39
N PRO A 89 -14.28 4.31 -4.01
CA PRO A 89 -14.71 5.37 -4.92
C PRO A 89 -15.14 6.66 -4.21
N GLN A 90 -15.12 6.71 -2.87
CA GLN A 90 -15.72 7.80 -2.09
C GLN A 90 -14.90 9.10 -2.07
N GLY A 91 -13.61 9.07 -2.34
CA GLY A 91 -12.73 10.25 -2.23
C GLY A 91 -12.87 11.29 -3.35
N GLU A 92 -13.51 11.01 -4.47
CA GLU A 92 -13.51 11.88 -5.65
C GLU A 92 -14.82 12.68 -5.86
N GLY A 93 -15.71 12.72 -4.88
CA GLY A 93 -16.95 13.53 -4.94
C GLY A 93 -17.98 13.07 -5.98
N LYS A 94 -17.78 11.92 -6.60
CA LYS A 94 -18.71 11.33 -7.59
C LYS A 94 -19.20 9.97 -7.11
N GLU A 95 -20.50 9.83 -6.94
CA GLU A 95 -21.08 8.52 -6.78
C GLU A 95 -20.90 7.70 -8.07
N VAL A 96 -20.45 6.45 -7.96
CA VAL A 96 -20.22 5.53 -9.09
C VAL A 96 -21.45 5.41 -10.01
N GLY A 97 -22.64 5.67 -9.47
CA GLY A 97 -23.91 5.64 -10.21
C GLY A 97 -24.06 6.68 -11.34
N PHE A 98 -23.34 7.79 -11.28
CA PHE A 98 -23.45 8.89 -12.25
C PHE A 98 -22.48 8.80 -13.44
N LEU A 99 -21.57 7.84 -13.45
CA LEU A 99 -20.62 7.69 -14.57
C LEU A 99 -21.29 6.92 -15.74
N PRO A 100 -21.10 7.33 -17.00
CA PRO A 100 -21.57 6.59 -18.17
C PRO A 100 -20.75 5.30 -18.35
N GLY A 101 -21.39 4.22 -18.81
CA GLY A 101 -20.75 2.93 -19.06
C GLY A 101 -21.26 1.80 -18.17
N ASP A 102 -20.78 0.58 -18.40
CA ASP A 102 -21.08 -0.56 -17.53
C ASP A 102 -20.31 -0.44 -16.19
N LEU A 103 -20.68 -1.24 -15.21
CA LEU A 103 -20.09 -1.21 -13.87
C LEU A 103 -18.58 -1.47 -13.87
N ASN A 104 -18.09 -2.32 -14.76
CA ASN A 104 -16.68 -2.67 -14.82
C ASN A 104 -15.86 -1.52 -15.38
N SER A 105 -16.29 -0.89 -16.47
CA SER A 105 -15.65 0.29 -17.06
C SER A 105 -15.69 1.51 -16.13
N LYS A 106 -16.76 1.67 -15.35
CA LYS A 106 -16.87 2.73 -14.35
C LYS A 106 -15.86 2.59 -13.22
N VAL A 107 -15.63 1.37 -12.78
CA VAL A 107 -14.72 1.06 -11.68
C VAL A 107 -13.26 1.07 -12.14
N GLU A 108 -12.98 0.74 -13.39
CA GLU A 108 -11.63 0.60 -13.93
C GLU A 108 -10.80 1.89 -13.81
N GLY A 109 -11.39 3.05 -14.09
CA GLY A 109 -10.75 4.36 -13.94
C GLY A 109 -10.25 4.69 -12.52
N PHE A 110 -10.90 4.15 -11.49
CA PHE A 110 -10.44 4.35 -10.10
C PHE A 110 -9.13 3.63 -9.78
N PHE A 111 -8.77 2.63 -10.58
CA PHE A 111 -7.55 1.85 -10.36
C PHE A 111 -6.37 2.30 -11.21
N GLU A 112 -6.55 3.32 -12.06
CA GLU A 112 -5.47 3.87 -12.87
C GLU A 112 -4.23 4.24 -12.05
N PRO A 113 -4.31 4.90 -10.87
CA PRO A 113 -3.13 5.17 -10.05
C PRO A 113 -2.37 3.91 -9.59
N LEU A 114 -3.06 2.80 -9.33
CA LEU A 114 -2.42 1.52 -9.00
C LEU A 114 -1.76 0.90 -10.24
N THR A 115 -2.43 0.94 -11.38
CA THR A 115 -1.93 0.35 -12.63
C THR A 115 -0.78 1.15 -13.23
N GLN A 116 -0.73 2.47 -13.05
CA GLN A 116 0.40 3.33 -13.41
C GLN A 116 1.70 2.97 -12.68
N GLN A 117 1.63 2.17 -11.60
CA GLN A 117 2.83 1.67 -10.90
C GLN A 117 3.50 0.48 -11.62
N LEU A 118 2.87 -0.07 -12.66
CA LEU A 118 3.42 -1.16 -13.45
C LEU A 118 4.54 -0.64 -14.38
N ASN A 119 5.67 -1.32 -14.40
CA ASN A 119 6.82 -0.89 -15.21
C ASN A 119 6.57 -1.01 -16.72
N GLY A 120 5.77 -1.99 -17.14
CA GLY A 120 5.37 -2.23 -18.53
C GLY A 120 4.06 -1.53 -18.95
N GLY A 121 3.50 -0.65 -18.10
CA GLY A 121 2.30 0.11 -18.38
C GLY A 121 1.08 -0.78 -18.70
N GLU A 122 0.26 -0.34 -19.67
CA GLU A 122 -0.98 -1.04 -20.07
C GLU A 122 -0.73 -2.47 -20.58
N PHE A 123 0.38 -2.71 -21.27
CA PHE A 123 0.70 -4.06 -21.76
C PHE A 123 0.94 -5.04 -20.62
N GLU A 124 1.66 -4.63 -19.59
CA GLU A 124 1.86 -5.46 -18.39
C GLU A 124 0.55 -5.67 -17.64
N LEU A 125 -0.28 -4.63 -17.52
CA LEU A 125 -1.59 -4.70 -16.90
C LEU A 125 -2.46 -5.78 -17.56
N GLU A 126 -2.60 -5.71 -18.89
CA GLU A 126 -3.38 -6.68 -19.65
C GLU A 126 -2.86 -8.11 -19.49
N SER A 127 -1.53 -8.29 -19.56
CA SER A 127 -0.90 -9.58 -19.34
C SER A 127 -1.17 -10.15 -17.95
N LEU A 128 -1.09 -9.32 -16.91
CA LEU A 128 -1.37 -9.73 -15.52
C LEU A 128 -2.85 -10.06 -15.30
N LYS A 129 -3.76 -9.29 -15.90
CA LYS A 129 -5.22 -9.55 -15.87
C LYS A 129 -5.56 -10.86 -16.59
N GLN A 130 -5.08 -11.06 -17.80
CA GLN A 130 -5.31 -12.30 -18.59
C GLN A 130 -4.80 -13.56 -17.89
N ARG A 131 -3.71 -13.45 -17.18
CA ARG A 131 -3.15 -14.55 -16.37
C ARG A 131 -3.87 -14.74 -15.03
N GLY A 132 -4.82 -13.88 -14.67
CA GLY A 132 -5.51 -13.90 -13.38
C GLY A 132 -4.59 -13.58 -12.19
N VAL A 133 -3.46 -12.90 -12.44
CA VAL A 133 -2.49 -12.50 -11.40
C VAL A 133 -2.89 -11.19 -10.74
N LEU A 134 -3.44 -10.25 -11.49
CA LEU A 134 -3.91 -8.96 -10.98
C LEU A 134 -5.41 -8.80 -11.21
N GLU A 135 -6.11 -8.57 -10.14
CA GLU A 135 -7.53 -8.21 -10.12
C GLU A 135 -7.70 -6.88 -9.40
N THR A 136 -8.79 -6.16 -9.66
CA THR A 136 -9.14 -4.93 -8.96
C THR A 136 -10.56 -5.02 -8.44
N ASN A 137 -10.84 -4.46 -7.26
CA ASN A 137 -12.16 -4.49 -6.67
C ASN A 137 -12.40 -3.30 -5.73
N ILE A 138 -13.65 -2.94 -5.52
CA ILE A 138 -14.06 -1.98 -4.49
C ILE A 138 -14.58 -2.72 -3.26
N PRO A 139 -14.49 -2.14 -2.05
CA PRO A 139 -14.88 -2.82 -0.81
C PRO A 139 -16.28 -3.41 -0.85
N PHE A 140 -17.22 -2.72 -1.49
CA PHE A 140 -18.63 -3.14 -1.56
C PHE A 140 -18.80 -4.52 -2.20
N TYR A 141 -18.06 -4.85 -3.26
CA TYR A 141 -18.18 -6.12 -3.99
C TYR A 141 -17.35 -7.25 -3.39
N MET A 142 -16.58 -6.99 -2.35
CA MET A 142 -15.77 -8.03 -1.67
C MET A 142 -16.58 -8.88 -0.69
N LYS A 143 -17.88 -8.53 -0.44
CA LYS A 143 -18.73 -9.26 0.49
C LYS A 143 -18.91 -10.72 0.07
N GLY A 144 -18.72 -11.64 1.03
CA GLY A 144 -18.92 -13.08 0.81
C GLY A 144 -17.73 -13.80 0.15
N THR A 145 -16.69 -13.08 -0.27
CA THR A 145 -15.48 -13.66 -0.86
C THR A 145 -14.35 -13.74 0.17
N THR A 146 -13.55 -14.80 0.13
CA THR A 146 -12.28 -14.91 0.87
C THR A 146 -11.15 -15.04 -0.14
N TYR A 147 -10.14 -14.20 -0.02
CA TYR A 147 -8.99 -14.16 -0.90
C TYR A 147 -7.85 -14.94 -0.27
N ASN A 148 -7.59 -16.15 -0.76
CA ASN A 148 -6.46 -16.98 -0.36
C ASN A 148 -5.30 -16.75 -1.30
N ASP A 149 -4.08 -16.93 -0.80
CA ASP A 149 -2.84 -16.87 -1.58
C ASP A 149 -2.71 -15.55 -2.36
N THR A 150 -3.16 -14.44 -1.73
CA THR A 150 -3.37 -13.14 -2.38
C THR A 150 -2.74 -12.02 -1.56
N ILE A 151 -2.12 -11.05 -2.24
CA ILE A 151 -1.74 -9.77 -1.64
C ILE A 151 -2.81 -8.73 -1.99
N LEU A 152 -3.49 -8.22 -0.97
CA LEU A 152 -4.42 -7.10 -1.10
C LEU A 152 -3.64 -5.79 -0.98
N VAL A 153 -3.70 -4.94 -1.99
CA VAL A 153 -3.13 -3.59 -1.96
C VAL A 153 -4.28 -2.59 -1.90
N VAL A 154 -4.48 -2.01 -0.72
CA VAL A 154 -5.55 -1.05 -0.44
C VAL A 154 -4.97 0.35 -0.57
N ASP A 155 -5.34 1.04 -1.63
CA ASP A 155 -4.89 2.40 -1.94
C ASP A 155 -5.89 3.45 -1.44
N GLU A 156 -5.41 4.65 -1.11
CA GLU A 156 -6.18 5.74 -0.48
C GLU A 156 -6.98 5.22 0.74
N ALA A 157 -6.28 4.45 1.58
CA ALA A 157 -6.90 3.74 2.70
C ALA A 157 -7.46 4.69 3.79
N GLU A 158 -7.05 5.96 3.81
CA GLU A 158 -7.59 7.03 4.66
C GLU A 158 -9.07 7.33 4.37
N ASP A 159 -9.53 7.04 3.15
CA ASP A 159 -10.91 7.27 2.73
C ASP A 159 -11.83 6.08 3.02
N LEU A 160 -11.32 5.02 3.63
CA LEU A 160 -12.14 3.92 4.13
C LEU A 160 -12.71 4.24 5.51
N ASP A 161 -13.98 3.95 5.70
CA ASP A 161 -14.60 3.96 7.03
C ASP A 161 -14.26 2.68 7.82
N GLU A 162 -14.62 2.64 9.11
CA GLU A 162 -14.37 1.48 9.99
C GLU A 162 -15.04 0.19 9.48
N LYS A 163 -16.22 0.30 8.87
CA LYS A 163 -16.95 -0.85 8.31
C LYS A 163 -16.24 -1.39 7.08
N GLN A 164 -15.72 -0.51 6.24
CA GLN A 164 -14.97 -0.87 5.03
C GLN A 164 -13.61 -1.48 5.38
N ILE A 165 -12.84 -0.90 6.31
CA ILE A 165 -11.58 -1.49 6.79
C ILE A 165 -11.83 -2.88 7.37
N ARG A 166 -12.84 -3.04 8.23
CA ARG A 166 -13.23 -4.33 8.79
C ARG A 166 -13.66 -5.31 7.69
N LEU A 167 -14.45 -4.84 6.72
CA LEU A 167 -14.90 -5.67 5.60
C LEU A 167 -13.71 -6.21 4.83
N VAL A 168 -12.81 -5.34 4.36
CA VAL A 168 -11.64 -5.73 3.56
C VAL A 168 -10.71 -6.64 4.37
N GLY A 169 -10.41 -6.29 5.63
CA GLY A 169 -9.53 -7.08 6.49
C GLY A 169 -10.05 -8.49 6.76
N THR A 170 -11.39 -8.66 6.89
CA THR A 170 -12.00 -9.99 7.10
C THR A 170 -12.08 -10.84 5.82
N ARG A 171 -11.64 -10.33 4.68
CA ARG A 171 -11.55 -11.08 3.40
C ARG A 171 -10.18 -11.70 3.17
N VAL A 172 -9.17 -11.32 3.96
CA VAL A 172 -7.82 -11.89 3.88
C VAL A 172 -7.86 -13.34 4.33
N GLY A 173 -7.53 -14.25 3.42
CA GLY A 173 -7.55 -15.70 3.65
C GLY A 173 -6.17 -16.27 3.95
N SER A 174 -6.04 -17.58 3.81
CA SER A 174 -4.79 -18.31 4.07
C SER A 174 -3.69 -17.88 3.11
N ASN A 175 -2.44 -17.81 3.58
CA ASN A 175 -1.26 -17.38 2.83
C ASN A 175 -1.42 -16.02 2.15
N SER A 176 -2.17 -15.10 2.78
CA SER A 176 -2.47 -13.80 2.19
C SER A 176 -1.96 -12.66 3.06
N LYS A 177 -1.71 -11.53 2.42
CA LYS A 177 -1.24 -10.30 3.06
C LYS A 177 -2.12 -9.13 2.66
N ILE A 178 -2.14 -8.09 3.49
CA ILE A 178 -2.80 -6.84 3.17
C ILE A 178 -1.87 -5.66 3.41
N TYR A 179 -1.75 -4.79 2.41
CA TYR A 179 -0.98 -3.56 2.44
C TYR A 179 -1.94 -2.38 2.34
N PHE A 180 -2.01 -1.57 3.38
CA PHE A 180 -2.73 -0.30 3.38
C PHE A 180 -1.76 0.82 3.00
N ALA A 181 -2.05 1.53 1.93
CA ALA A 181 -1.34 2.74 1.52
C ALA A 181 -2.26 3.93 1.72
N GLY A 182 -1.85 4.91 2.53
CA GLY A 182 -2.73 6.02 2.84
C GLY A 182 -2.06 7.25 3.47
N ASP A 183 -2.75 8.40 3.38
CA ASP A 183 -2.38 9.64 4.03
C ASP A 183 -3.53 10.17 4.90
N TYR A 184 -3.54 9.78 6.15
CA TYR A 184 -4.60 10.16 7.10
C TYR A 184 -4.79 11.68 7.27
N LYS A 185 -3.82 12.50 6.84
CA LYS A 185 -3.94 13.98 6.84
C LYS A 185 -4.74 14.51 5.66
N GLN A 186 -4.94 13.71 4.63
CA GLN A 186 -5.61 14.09 3.39
C GLN A 186 -7.01 13.49 3.25
N SER A 187 -7.47 12.74 4.24
CA SER A 187 -8.81 12.14 4.20
C SER A 187 -9.89 13.19 3.97
N VAL A 188 -10.70 12.98 2.94
CA VAL A 188 -11.83 13.86 2.59
C VAL A 188 -13.10 13.54 3.40
N ILE A 189 -13.15 12.35 4.02
CA ILE A 189 -14.33 11.87 4.77
C ILE A 189 -14.17 11.83 6.28
N ASN A 190 -12.92 11.83 6.76
CA ASN A 190 -12.61 11.70 8.18
C ASN A 190 -11.68 12.81 8.67
N THR A 191 -11.90 13.30 9.88
CA THR A 191 -10.89 14.14 10.55
C THR A 191 -9.69 13.29 10.96
N THR A 192 -8.51 13.91 11.07
CA THR A 192 -7.27 13.21 11.48
C THR A 192 -7.43 12.40 12.77
N THR A 193 -8.20 12.92 13.74
CA THR A 193 -8.43 12.27 15.03
C THR A 193 -9.44 11.13 14.97
N ASN A 194 -10.29 11.08 13.96
CA ASN A 194 -11.34 10.06 13.81
C ASN A 194 -11.13 9.18 12.57
N ASN A 195 -9.93 9.18 12.00
CA ASN A 195 -9.63 8.39 10.81
C ASN A 195 -9.55 6.89 11.15
N ALA A 196 -10.28 6.07 10.40
CA ALA A 196 -10.38 4.63 10.63
C ALA A 196 -9.05 3.90 10.43
N LEU A 197 -8.21 4.36 9.49
CA LEU A 197 -6.86 3.82 9.27
C LEU A 197 -5.97 4.06 10.49
N VAL A 198 -6.03 5.26 11.09
CA VAL A 198 -5.27 5.59 12.32
C VAL A 198 -5.76 4.74 13.51
N LYS A 199 -7.08 4.58 13.66
CA LYS A 199 -7.65 3.71 14.70
C LYS A 199 -7.16 2.28 14.55
N MET A 200 -7.21 1.72 13.35
CA MET A 200 -6.71 0.38 13.05
C MET A 200 -5.23 0.24 13.44
N CYS A 201 -4.38 1.20 13.07
CA CYS A 201 -2.97 1.17 13.42
C CYS A 201 -2.73 1.18 14.94
N ASN A 202 -3.54 1.94 15.68
CA ASN A 202 -3.46 1.99 17.14
C ASN A 202 -3.92 0.68 17.80
N GLU A 203 -5.01 0.08 17.34
CA GLU A 203 -5.54 -1.20 17.83
C GLU A 203 -4.57 -2.37 17.59
N PHE A 204 -3.88 -2.38 16.44
CA PHE A 204 -2.93 -3.44 16.11
C PHE A 204 -1.52 -3.21 16.65
N LYS A 205 -1.27 -2.10 17.33
CA LYS A 205 0.03 -1.79 17.91
C LYS A 205 0.50 -2.92 18.84
N GLY A 206 1.71 -3.44 18.58
CA GLY A 206 2.30 -4.55 19.33
C GLY A 206 1.90 -5.94 18.84
N ASN A 207 0.99 -6.06 17.87
CA ASN A 207 0.73 -7.35 17.22
C ASN A 207 1.91 -7.73 16.33
N LYS A 208 2.41 -8.97 16.47
CA LYS A 208 3.58 -9.48 15.71
C LYS A 208 3.34 -9.58 14.20
N GLN A 209 2.09 -9.68 13.77
CA GLN A 209 1.71 -9.75 12.35
C GLN A 209 1.45 -8.37 11.72
N PHE A 210 1.53 -7.30 12.49
CA PHE A 210 1.28 -5.94 12.05
C PHE A 210 2.54 -5.09 12.09
N ALA A 211 2.75 -4.30 11.03
CA ALA A 211 3.76 -3.23 11.03
C ALA A 211 3.23 -1.99 10.32
N THR A 212 3.67 -0.84 10.79
CA THR A 212 3.38 0.44 10.16
C THR A 212 4.61 1.32 10.08
N ILE A 213 4.69 2.15 9.04
CA ILE A 213 5.72 3.16 8.87
C ILE A 213 5.11 4.41 8.24
N TYR A 214 5.61 5.59 8.64
CA TYR A 214 5.26 6.87 8.05
C TYR A 214 6.42 7.38 7.17
N LEU A 215 6.15 7.56 5.87
CA LEU A 215 7.07 8.11 4.89
C LEU A 215 6.93 9.64 4.86
N GLY A 216 7.81 10.33 5.59
CA GLY A 216 7.73 11.79 5.77
C GLY A 216 8.27 12.61 4.61
N GLU A 217 8.96 12.00 3.63
CA GLU A 217 9.65 12.71 2.56
C GLU A 217 8.92 12.59 1.22
N ASP A 218 8.66 13.72 0.58
CA ASP A 218 8.23 13.76 -0.83
C ASP A 218 9.45 13.51 -1.73
N VAL A 219 9.41 12.44 -2.51
CA VAL A 219 10.49 12.02 -3.42
C VAL A 219 10.26 12.39 -4.88
N ARG A 220 9.22 13.19 -5.17
CA ARG A 220 8.90 13.70 -6.50
C ARG A 220 9.83 14.83 -6.95
N SER A 221 9.55 15.38 -8.13
CA SER A 221 10.29 16.52 -8.69
C SER A 221 10.14 17.79 -7.84
N SER A 222 11.09 18.72 -7.99
CA SER A 222 11.03 20.03 -7.33
C SER A 222 9.76 20.80 -7.65
N THR A 223 9.30 20.75 -8.90
CA THR A 223 8.05 21.38 -9.35
C THR A 223 6.85 20.80 -8.60
N SER A 224 6.74 19.48 -8.49
CA SER A 224 5.65 18.81 -7.75
C SER A 224 5.63 19.22 -6.28
N LYS A 225 6.82 19.34 -5.66
CA LYS A 225 6.96 19.80 -4.26
C LYS A 225 6.49 21.23 -4.06
N MET A 226 6.73 22.12 -5.03
CA MET A 226 6.23 23.50 -4.97
C MET A 226 4.71 23.54 -4.91
N PHE A 227 4.03 22.73 -5.73
CA PHE A 227 2.56 22.65 -5.68
C PHE A 227 2.03 21.94 -4.43
N ALA A 228 2.73 20.93 -3.92
CA ALA A 228 2.34 20.25 -2.69
C ALA A 228 2.37 21.17 -1.45
N ASN A 229 3.20 22.22 -1.47
CA ASN A 229 3.29 23.22 -0.40
C ASN A 229 2.40 24.45 -0.64
N LEU A 230 1.68 24.49 -1.77
CA LEU A 230 0.79 25.61 -2.08
C LEU A 230 -0.46 25.52 -1.20
N PHE A 231 -0.85 26.65 -0.58
CA PHE A 231 -2.01 26.75 0.33
C PHE A 231 -1.92 25.86 1.61
N GLN A 232 -0.70 25.52 2.04
CA GLN A 232 -0.49 24.97 3.38
C GLN A 232 -0.38 26.15 4.36
N ASP A 233 -1.44 26.41 5.15
CA ASP A 233 -1.46 27.33 6.28
C ASP A 233 -0.79 26.73 7.51
#